data_15ea81eb2edf589e85e99d9239fe46b1
#
_entry.id   15ea81eb2edf589e85e99d9239fe46b1
#
_cell.length_a   1.000
_cell.length_b   1.000
_cell.length_c   1.000
_cell.angle_alpha   90.00
_cell.angle_beta   90.00
_cell.angle_gamma   90.00
#
_symmetry.space_group_name_H-M   'P 1'
#
loop_
_entity.id
_entity.type
_entity.pdbx_description
1 polymer ?
#
loop_
_entity_poly.entity_id
_entity_poly.type
_entity_poly.pdbx_seq_one_letter_code
_entity_poly.pdbx_strand_id
1 'polypeptide(L)'
;MRAHTRHGTTSLVATSTVARHDQTLTFLENTRTLQRRGAEPARGLSRTIGAHLYGPYFNEEKVGCHPKDPARPPTPDEYDQYLQFADVMLTATCAPELPGAAGFYRAASAKGIRLNAGHSNATWAEMADAHALGVRHVDHFYCAMSSVSSLRERCGTPMQASMLEFVLDHDDMTTEVIADGRHLSPELLRFVVKWKGADRTALVTDCSRALDQPPGFYTFGPLDGGETFYSDGGVGLLPDSENLASSVRGMDFMVRHMQQRAGLDLFTAVRMASLTPAAILGLQRDFGSLEAGKRADVLVFNAQMEIRRVFVGGEEVSLS
;
A
#
# COMPACT_ATOMS: atom_id res chain seq x y z
N MET A 1 -15.00 -2.21 3.32
CA MET A 1 -15.47 -1.38 2.20
C MET A 1 -16.33 -0.21 2.68
N ARG A 2 -17.42 -0.40 3.44
CA ARG A 2 -18.28 0.71 3.90
C ARG A 2 -17.50 1.80 4.66
N ALA A 3 -16.62 1.42 5.60
CA ALA A 3 -15.78 2.37 6.32
C ALA A 3 -14.94 3.22 5.35
N HIS A 4 -14.26 2.59 4.39
CA HIS A 4 -13.49 3.31 3.38
C HIS A 4 -14.32 4.25 2.52
N THR A 5 -15.56 3.87 2.17
CA THR A 5 -16.48 4.74 1.41
C THR A 5 -16.81 6.02 2.18
N ARG A 6 -17.05 5.92 3.48
CA ARG A 6 -17.29 7.11 4.34
C ARG A 6 -16.12 8.08 4.34
N HIS A 7 -14.92 7.59 4.13
CA HIS A 7 -13.68 8.36 4.01
C HIS A 7 -13.31 8.71 2.57
N GLY A 8 -14.27 8.61 1.63
CA GLY A 8 -14.10 9.03 0.24
C GLY A 8 -13.33 8.08 -0.67
N THR A 9 -12.97 6.90 -0.21
CA THR A 9 -12.36 5.89 -1.08
C THR A 9 -13.46 5.25 -1.94
N THR A 10 -13.39 5.40 -3.25
CA THR A 10 -14.36 4.83 -4.20
C THR A 10 -13.90 3.49 -4.78
N SER A 11 -12.58 3.31 -4.85
CA SER A 11 -11.94 2.06 -5.31
C SER A 11 -10.73 1.75 -4.45
N LEU A 12 -10.52 0.48 -4.13
CA LEU A 12 -9.37 0.03 -3.34
C LEU A 12 -8.79 -1.27 -3.91
N VAL A 13 -7.51 -1.46 -3.71
CA VAL A 13 -6.82 -2.74 -3.89
C VAL A 13 -6.83 -3.46 -2.54
N ALA A 14 -7.39 -4.66 -2.50
CA ALA A 14 -7.32 -5.49 -1.30
C ALA A 14 -5.88 -5.95 -1.10
N THR A 15 -5.32 -5.69 0.08
CA THR A 15 -3.94 -6.01 0.40
C THR A 15 -3.88 -7.20 1.34
N SER A 16 -3.08 -8.23 1.00
CA SER A 16 -2.81 -9.35 1.90
C SER A 16 -1.86 -8.93 3.04
N THR A 17 -1.54 -9.85 3.90
CA THR A 17 -0.54 -9.69 4.97
C THR A 17 0.37 -10.91 4.95
N VAL A 18 1.46 -10.91 5.70
CA VAL A 18 2.23 -12.13 5.93
C VAL A 18 1.31 -13.17 6.57
N ALA A 19 1.20 -14.32 5.93
CA ALA A 19 0.26 -15.38 6.30
C ALA A 19 0.75 -16.76 5.83
N ARG A 20 0.15 -17.81 6.33
CA ARG A 20 0.37 -19.17 5.82
C ARG A 20 -0.10 -19.28 4.37
N HIS A 21 0.43 -20.26 3.66
CA HIS A 21 0.14 -20.50 2.25
C HIS A 21 -1.38 -20.64 1.97
N ASP A 22 -2.08 -21.47 2.75
CA ASP A 22 -3.51 -21.68 2.63
C ASP A 22 -4.35 -20.41 2.85
N GLN A 23 -3.92 -19.57 3.79
CA GLN A 23 -4.57 -18.30 4.09
C GLN A 23 -4.37 -17.29 2.96
N THR A 24 -3.17 -17.24 2.35
CA THR A 24 -2.89 -16.39 1.19
C THR A 24 -3.73 -16.80 -0.03
N LEU A 25 -3.86 -18.10 -0.31
CA LEU A 25 -4.75 -18.60 -1.36
C LEU A 25 -6.21 -18.25 -1.08
N THR A 26 -6.66 -18.41 0.17
CA THR A 26 -8.02 -18.02 0.59
C THR A 26 -8.26 -16.51 0.39
N PHE A 27 -7.28 -15.66 0.71
CA PHE A 27 -7.37 -14.23 0.48
C PHE A 27 -7.53 -13.90 -1.01
N LEU A 28 -6.74 -14.51 -1.88
CA LEU A 28 -6.81 -14.30 -3.33
C LEU A 28 -8.16 -14.74 -3.90
N GLU A 29 -8.68 -15.90 -3.51
CA GLU A 29 -10.00 -16.38 -3.95
C GLU A 29 -11.14 -15.49 -3.45
N ASN A 30 -11.07 -15.04 -2.19
CA ASN A 30 -12.04 -14.09 -1.65
C ASN A 30 -12.01 -12.77 -2.41
N THR A 31 -10.83 -12.27 -2.77
CA THR A 31 -10.67 -11.05 -3.55
C THR A 31 -11.24 -11.21 -4.96
N ARG A 32 -10.98 -12.33 -5.62
CA ARG A 32 -11.59 -12.70 -6.92
C ARG A 32 -13.11 -12.69 -6.85
N THR A 33 -13.66 -13.27 -5.79
CA THR A 33 -15.12 -13.30 -5.55
C THR A 33 -15.67 -11.89 -5.33
N LEU A 34 -15.00 -11.06 -4.53
CA LEU A 34 -15.41 -9.67 -4.28
C LEU A 34 -15.34 -8.81 -5.54
N GLN A 35 -14.30 -8.98 -6.36
CA GLN A 35 -14.13 -8.24 -7.60
C GLN A 35 -15.26 -8.58 -8.60
N ARG A 36 -15.62 -9.85 -8.72
CA ARG A 36 -16.75 -10.28 -9.57
C ARG A 36 -18.08 -9.70 -9.10
N ARG A 37 -18.32 -9.63 -7.78
CA ARG A 37 -19.52 -8.99 -7.21
C ARG A 37 -19.54 -7.48 -7.39
N GLY A 38 -18.38 -6.82 -7.36
CA GLY A 38 -18.24 -5.38 -7.58
C GLY A 38 -18.40 -4.96 -9.04
N ALA A 39 -18.44 -5.91 -10.00
CA ALA A 39 -18.80 -5.64 -11.38
C ALA A 39 -20.33 -5.40 -11.56
N GLU A 40 -21.16 -5.91 -10.63
CA GLU A 40 -22.54 -5.46 -10.48
C GLU A 40 -22.54 -4.14 -9.70
N PRO A 41 -23.41 -3.15 -10.00
CA PRO A 41 -23.50 -1.93 -9.21
C PRO A 41 -23.87 -2.30 -7.78
N ALA A 42 -22.84 -2.54 -6.99
CA ALA A 42 -22.96 -2.89 -5.57
C ALA A 42 -23.32 -1.62 -4.84
N ARG A 43 -24.61 -1.40 -4.69
CA ARG A 43 -25.32 -0.47 -3.82
C ARG A 43 -24.41 0.28 -2.84
N GLY A 44 -23.67 1.29 -3.39
CA GLY A 44 -23.07 2.28 -2.56
C GLY A 44 -21.86 1.87 -1.72
N LEU A 45 -20.97 1.06 -2.23
CA LEU A 45 -19.72 0.69 -1.54
C LEU A 45 -18.49 0.94 -2.44
N SER A 46 -17.35 1.20 -1.83
CA SER A 46 -16.06 1.17 -2.53
C SER A 46 -15.90 -0.15 -3.28
N ARG A 47 -15.33 -0.09 -4.47
CA ARG A 47 -15.02 -1.30 -5.25
C ARG A 47 -13.70 -1.90 -4.81
N THR A 48 -13.61 -3.22 -4.76
CA THR A 48 -12.34 -3.91 -4.80
C THR A 48 -11.94 -4.08 -6.26
N ILE A 49 -10.88 -3.39 -6.69
CA ILE A 49 -10.43 -3.40 -8.10
C ILE A 49 -9.38 -4.46 -8.38
N GLY A 50 -8.85 -5.10 -7.36
CA GLY A 50 -7.89 -6.19 -7.46
C GLY A 50 -7.22 -6.49 -6.13
N ALA A 51 -6.23 -7.38 -6.19
CA ALA A 51 -5.39 -7.78 -5.06
C ALA A 51 -3.98 -7.19 -5.15
N HIS A 52 -3.42 -6.86 -4.02
CA HIS A 52 -2.00 -6.69 -3.78
C HIS A 52 -1.51 -7.91 -2.99
N LEU A 53 -0.68 -8.74 -3.62
CA LEU A 53 0.03 -9.79 -2.90
C LEU A 53 1.14 -9.13 -2.06
N TYR A 54 0.87 -8.94 -0.77
CA TYR A 54 1.71 -8.23 0.17
C TYR A 54 2.15 -9.18 1.29
N GLY A 55 3.43 -9.59 1.25
CA GLY A 55 3.86 -10.81 1.93
C GLY A 55 3.37 -12.10 1.20
N PRO A 56 3.93 -13.25 1.55
CA PRO A 56 4.81 -13.52 2.71
C PRO A 56 6.31 -13.20 2.48
N TYR A 57 6.71 -12.68 1.33
CA TYR A 57 8.09 -12.56 0.90
C TYR A 57 8.77 -11.29 1.45
N PHE A 58 8.80 -11.18 2.78
CA PHE A 58 9.39 -10.06 3.52
C PHE A 58 10.67 -10.48 4.26
N ASN A 59 11.58 -9.54 4.42
CA ASN A 59 12.75 -9.71 5.28
C ASN A 59 12.31 -9.74 6.76
N GLU A 60 12.73 -10.75 7.53
CA GLU A 60 12.34 -10.94 8.94
C GLU A 60 12.71 -9.74 9.82
N GLU A 61 13.82 -9.04 9.53
CA GLU A 61 14.22 -7.83 10.27
C GLU A 61 13.33 -6.61 9.96
N LYS A 62 12.60 -6.67 8.83
CA LYS A 62 11.73 -5.60 8.33
C LYS A 62 10.25 -5.99 8.29
N VAL A 63 9.89 -7.11 8.90
CA VAL A 63 8.52 -7.62 8.88
C VAL A 63 7.50 -6.68 9.56
N GLY A 64 7.95 -5.78 10.42
CA GLY A 64 7.08 -4.80 11.10
C GLY A 64 6.10 -5.46 12.04
N CYS A 65 4.81 -5.14 11.90
CA CYS A 65 3.74 -5.71 12.72
C CYS A 65 3.17 -7.04 12.19
N HIS A 66 3.71 -7.57 11.10
CA HIS A 66 3.27 -8.87 10.59
C HIS A 66 3.80 -10.02 11.45
N PRO A 67 3.10 -11.17 11.49
CA PRO A 67 3.63 -12.39 12.09
C PRO A 67 4.97 -12.77 11.43
N LYS A 68 5.98 -13.10 12.25
CA LYS A 68 7.33 -13.43 11.74
C LYS A 68 7.39 -14.82 11.12
N ASP A 69 6.81 -15.82 11.77
CA ASP A 69 6.91 -17.23 11.36
C ASP A 69 6.47 -17.50 9.91
N PRO A 70 5.38 -16.88 9.38
CA PRO A 70 5.01 -17.08 8.00
C PRO A 70 5.85 -16.28 6.98
N ALA A 71 6.71 -15.34 7.41
CA ALA A 71 7.63 -14.62 6.51
C ALA A 71 8.71 -15.59 5.99
N ARG A 72 8.92 -15.61 4.68
CA ARG A 72 9.79 -16.58 4.03
C ARG A 72 10.26 -16.15 2.66
N PRO A 73 11.37 -16.73 2.15
CA PRO A 73 11.78 -16.53 0.77
C PRO A 73 10.79 -17.14 -0.23
N PRO A 74 10.62 -16.55 -1.42
CA PRO A 74 9.77 -17.11 -2.47
C PRO A 74 10.36 -18.39 -3.06
N THR A 75 9.49 -19.39 -3.24
CA THR A 75 9.84 -20.64 -3.94
C THR A 75 8.90 -20.86 -5.13
N PRO A 76 9.37 -21.48 -6.25
CA PRO A 76 8.52 -21.73 -7.42
C PRO A 76 7.24 -22.51 -7.09
N ASP A 77 7.35 -23.57 -6.30
CA ASP A 77 6.20 -24.42 -5.93
C ASP A 77 5.08 -23.62 -5.21
N GLU A 78 5.46 -22.56 -4.51
CA GLU A 78 4.50 -21.70 -3.80
C GLU A 78 3.99 -20.56 -4.68
N TYR A 79 4.89 -19.74 -5.23
CA TYR A 79 4.43 -18.56 -5.96
C TYR A 79 3.70 -18.91 -7.26
N ASP A 80 3.98 -20.04 -7.91
CA ASP A 80 3.25 -20.49 -9.10
C ASP A 80 1.76 -20.73 -8.79
N GLN A 81 1.43 -21.13 -7.55
CA GLN A 81 0.03 -21.25 -7.11
C GLN A 81 -0.62 -19.88 -6.93
N TYR A 82 0.09 -18.90 -6.35
CA TYR A 82 -0.43 -17.52 -6.23
C TYR A 82 -0.61 -16.88 -7.61
N LEU A 83 0.31 -17.10 -8.54
CA LEU A 83 0.26 -16.54 -9.89
C LEU A 83 -0.87 -17.11 -10.77
N GLN A 84 -1.57 -18.17 -10.32
CA GLN A 84 -2.84 -18.59 -10.94
C GLN A 84 -3.98 -17.58 -10.71
N PHE A 85 -3.78 -16.63 -9.80
CA PHE A 85 -4.70 -15.52 -9.51
C PHE A 85 -4.28 -14.22 -10.21
N ALA A 86 -3.46 -14.28 -11.26
CA ALA A 86 -3.01 -13.10 -12.01
C ALA A 86 -4.17 -12.28 -12.61
N ASP A 87 -5.34 -12.89 -12.82
CA ASP A 87 -6.56 -12.22 -13.27
C ASP A 87 -7.10 -11.18 -12.27
N VAL A 88 -6.76 -11.30 -10.99
CA VAL A 88 -7.18 -10.36 -9.93
C VAL A 88 -6.01 -9.64 -9.27
N MET A 89 -4.79 -10.09 -9.49
CA MET A 89 -3.59 -9.54 -8.86
C MET A 89 -3.05 -8.34 -9.66
N LEU A 90 -3.19 -7.14 -9.13
CA LEU A 90 -2.68 -5.92 -9.77
C LEU A 90 -1.20 -5.69 -9.50
N THR A 91 -0.76 -5.99 -8.28
CA THR A 91 0.61 -5.76 -7.84
C THR A 91 1.05 -6.82 -6.83
N ALA A 92 2.35 -7.00 -6.70
CA ALA A 92 2.95 -7.94 -5.76
C ALA A 92 4.26 -7.38 -5.19
N THR A 93 4.45 -7.52 -3.88
CA THR A 93 5.64 -7.08 -3.15
C THR A 93 6.52 -8.26 -2.77
N CYS A 94 7.82 -8.09 -2.95
CA CYS A 94 8.85 -9.00 -2.44
C CYS A 94 10.06 -8.16 -1.99
N ALA A 95 10.75 -8.61 -0.95
CA ALA A 95 12.04 -8.04 -0.56
C ALA A 95 13.13 -8.50 -1.55
N PRO A 96 13.83 -7.58 -2.22
CA PRO A 96 14.79 -7.90 -3.29
C PRO A 96 15.95 -8.81 -2.88
N GLU A 97 16.41 -8.67 -1.65
CA GLU A 97 17.54 -9.43 -1.09
C GLU A 97 17.23 -10.88 -0.74
N LEU A 98 15.97 -11.30 -0.81
CA LEU A 98 15.61 -12.67 -0.47
C LEU A 98 16.08 -13.68 -1.52
N PRO A 99 16.59 -14.84 -1.11
CA PRO A 99 16.82 -15.96 -2.03
C PRO A 99 15.56 -16.28 -2.83
N GLY A 100 15.66 -16.38 -4.15
CA GLY A 100 14.50 -16.66 -5.02
C GLY A 100 13.72 -15.44 -5.48
N ALA A 101 13.94 -14.23 -4.94
CA ALA A 101 13.24 -13.01 -5.33
C ALA A 101 13.31 -12.73 -6.84
N ALA A 102 14.48 -12.91 -7.46
CA ALA A 102 14.65 -12.74 -8.91
C ALA A 102 13.76 -13.71 -9.73
N GLY A 103 13.58 -14.95 -9.27
CA GLY A 103 12.68 -15.93 -9.89
C GLY A 103 11.22 -15.48 -9.80
N PHE A 104 10.81 -15.06 -8.62
CA PHE A 104 9.45 -14.52 -8.38
C PHE A 104 9.16 -13.28 -9.25
N TYR A 105 10.08 -12.31 -9.30
CA TYR A 105 9.91 -11.12 -10.13
C TYR A 105 9.74 -11.45 -11.61
N ARG A 106 10.55 -12.36 -12.16
CA ARG A 106 10.38 -12.80 -13.57
C ARG A 106 9.04 -13.47 -13.80
N ALA A 107 8.63 -14.39 -12.92
CA ALA A 107 7.37 -15.11 -13.04
C ALA A 107 6.15 -14.19 -12.94
N ALA A 108 6.15 -13.28 -11.98
CA ALA A 108 5.06 -12.31 -11.77
C ALA A 108 4.97 -11.29 -12.94
N SER A 109 6.13 -10.76 -13.39
CA SER A 109 6.20 -9.87 -14.55
C SER A 109 5.66 -10.53 -15.82
N ALA A 110 5.98 -11.80 -16.06
CA ALA A 110 5.47 -12.55 -17.21
C ALA A 110 3.94 -12.72 -17.20
N LYS A 111 3.29 -12.57 -16.05
CA LYS A 111 1.84 -12.55 -15.88
C LYS A 111 1.23 -11.14 -15.96
N GLY A 112 2.04 -10.12 -16.20
CA GLY A 112 1.59 -8.72 -16.25
C GLY A 112 1.32 -8.08 -14.89
N ILE A 113 1.77 -8.70 -13.80
CA ILE A 113 1.63 -8.18 -12.43
C ILE A 113 2.72 -7.11 -12.22
N ARG A 114 2.33 -5.98 -11.63
CA ARG A 114 3.28 -4.93 -11.24
C ARG A 114 4.10 -5.35 -10.05
N LEU A 115 5.39 -5.02 -10.11
CA LEU A 115 6.36 -5.46 -9.12
C LEU A 115 6.72 -4.32 -8.18
N ASN A 116 6.60 -4.60 -6.89
CA ASN A 116 6.99 -3.71 -5.80
C ASN A 116 8.14 -4.31 -4.99
N ALA A 117 8.92 -3.44 -4.37
CA ALA A 117 9.82 -3.79 -3.28
C ALA A 117 9.32 -3.15 -1.97
N GLY A 118 9.36 -3.89 -0.89
CA GLY A 118 8.93 -3.43 0.44
C GLY A 118 9.31 -4.42 1.52
N HIS A 119 9.21 -4.03 2.79
CA HIS A 119 9.64 -4.83 3.93
C HIS A 119 11.01 -5.47 3.74
N SER A 120 12.00 -4.63 3.45
CA SER A 120 13.28 -5.03 2.87
C SER A 120 14.45 -4.29 3.50
N ASN A 121 15.55 -4.99 3.69
CA ASN A 121 16.84 -4.42 4.06
C ASN A 121 17.81 -4.42 2.86
N ALA A 122 17.29 -4.22 1.63
CA ALA A 122 18.05 -4.25 0.39
C ALA A 122 19.09 -3.14 0.30
N THR A 123 20.24 -3.48 -0.25
CA THR A 123 21.27 -2.55 -0.70
C THR A 123 20.86 -1.88 -2.01
N TRP A 124 21.58 -0.84 -2.40
CA TRP A 124 21.48 -0.25 -3.74
C TRP A 124 21.63 -1.29 -4.86
N ALA A 125 22.59 -2.20 -4.76
CA ALA A 125 22.85 -3.22 -5.78
C ALA A 125 21.67 -4.20 -5.91
N GLU A 126 21.13 -4.69 -4.79
CA GLU A 126 19.96 -5.57 -4.77
C GLU A 126 18.72 -4.86 -5.35
N MET A 127 18.57 -3.56 -5.10
CA MET A 127 17.52 -2.74 -5.73
C MET A 127 17.75 -2.59 -7.23
N ALA A 128 18.99 -2.39 -7.68
CA ALA A 128 19.32 -2.28 -9.10
C ALA A 128 19.01 -3.58 -9.86
N ASP A 129 19.32 -4.72 -9.27
CA ASP A 129 18.97 -6.03 -9.82
C ASP A 129 17.46 -6.23 -9.93
N ALA A 130 16.71 -5.87 -8.89
CA ALA A 130 15.25 -5.93 -8.89
C ALA A 130 14.64 -4.95 -9.92
N HIS A 131 15.18 -3.74 -10.03
CA HIS A 131 14.78 -2.75 -11.02
C HIS A 131 15.00 -3.25 -12.46
N ALA A 132 16.14 -3.91 -12.73
CA ALA A 132 16.40 -4.55 -14.02
C ALA A 132 15.39 -5.66 -14.36
N LEU A 133 14.76 -6.27 -13.34
CA LEU A 133 13.69 -7.27 -13.49
C LEU A 133 12.27 -6.66 -13.55
N GLY A 134 12.15 -5.34 -13.50
CA GLY A 134 10.89 -4.63 -13.69
C GLY A 134 10.24 -4.07 -12.42
N VAL A 135 10.90 -4.11 -11.27
CA VAL A 135 10.43 -3.40 -10.07
C VAL A 135 10.43 -1.89 -10.35
N ARG A 136 9.28 -1.24 -10.13
CA ARG A 136 9.08 0.21 -10.37
C ARG A 136 8.37 0.92 -9.24
N HIS A 137 8.11 0.23 -8.14
CA HIS A 137 7.41 0.79 -7.00
C HIS A 137 8.00 0.31 -5.69
N VAL A 138 7.96 1.17 -4.67
CA VAL A 138 8.31 0.84 -3.29
C VAL A 138 7.17 1.24 -2.38
N ASP A 139 6.74 0.30 -1.54
CA ASP A 139 5.63 0.48 -0.62
C ASP A 139 5.99 1.44 0.53
N HIS A 140 5.00 2.14 1.09
CA HIS A 140 5.01 3.01 2.28
C HIS A 140 6.40 3.57 2.65
N PHE A 141 6.88 4.50 1.83
CA PHE A 141 8.22 5.09 1.90
C PHE A 141 8.62 5.52 3.31
N TYR A 142 9.83 5.23 3.72
CA TYR A 142 10.40 5.33 5.07
C TYR A 142 9.95 4.26 6.06
N CYS A 143 8.94 3.45 5.77
CA CYS A 143 8.48 2.41 6.68
C CYS A 143 9.04 1.04 6.26
N ALA A 144 9.51 0.25 7.23
CA ALA A 144 10.00 -1.12 7.00
C ALA A 144 10.97 -1.29 5.82
N MET A 145 11.87 -0.32 5.60
CA MET A 145 12.83 -0.32 4.51
C MET A 145 14.26 -0.11 5.01
N SER A 146 15.25 -0.42 4.15
CA SER A 146 16.64 -0.17 4.46
C SER A 146 16.94 1.32 4.57
N SER A 147 17.92 1.64 5.40
CA SER A 147 18.53 2.95 5.57
C SER A 147 20.05 2.82 5.55
N VAL A 148 20.75 3.91 5.37
CA VAL A 148 22.23 3.93 5.47
C VAL A 148 22.70 3.32 6.78
N SER A 149 21.97 3.56 7.89
CA SER A 149 22.32 3.00 9.21
C SER A 149 22.12 1.49 9.26
N SER A 150 20.97 0.96 8.81
CA SER A 150 20.72 -0.48 8.81
C SER A 150 21.69 -1.23 7.89
N LEU A 151 22.09 -0.63 6.77
CA LEU A 151 23.08 -1.22 5.88
C LEU A 151 24.50 -1.14 6.45
N ARG A 152 24.81 -0.14 7.26
CA ARG A 152 26.07 -0.10 7.99
C ARG A 152 26.21 -1.30 8.94
N GLU A 153 25.12 -1.66 9.61
CA GLU A 153 25.08 -2.84 10.49
C GLU A 153 25.18 -4.13 9.69
N ARG A 154 24.46 -4.24 8.57
CA ARG A 154 24.44 -5.44 7.71
C ARG A 154 25.75 -5.66 6.94
N CYS A 155 26.31 -4.61 6.34
CA CYS A 155 27.38 -4.71 5.31
C CYS A 155 28.72 -4.16 5.75
N GLY A 156 28.81 -3.42 6.86
CA GLY A 156 30.06 -2.82 7.33
C GLY A 156 30.47 -1.57 6.54
N THR A 157 31.76 -1.47 6.20
CA THR A 157 32.35 -0.34 5.46
C THR A 157 32.66 -0.70 4.01
N PRO A 158 32.60 0.30 3.07
CA PRO A 158 32.15 1.67 3.25
C PRO A 158 30.63 1.73 3.56
N MET A 159 30.12 2.89 4.02
CA MET A 159 28.69 3.12 4.12
C MET A 159 28.06 3.00 2.73
N GLN A 160 26.94 2.30 2.66
CA GLN A 160 26.24 2.02 1.40
C GLN A 160 24.93 2.79 1.32
N ALA A 161 24.56 3.19 0.11
CA ALA A 161 23.23 3.72 -0.17
C ALA A 161 22.19 2.59 -0.08
N SER A 162 21.04 2.93 0.42
CA SER A 162 19.92 2.03 0.67
C SER A 162 18.87 2.09 -0.44
N MET A 163 17.80 1.32 -0.30
CA MET A 163 16.65 1.42 -1.18
C MET A 163 15.99 2.81 -1.13
N LEU A 164 16.14 3.55 -0.03
CA LEU A 164 15.63 4.92 0.09
C LEU A 164 16.32 5.85 -0.91
N GLU A 165 17.65 5.89 -0.90
CA GLU A 165 18.42 6.68 -1.85
C GLU A 165 18.19 6.20 -3.28
N PHE A 166 18.10 4.88 -3.50
CA PHE A 166 17.80 4.31 -4.82
C PHE A 166 16.50 4.86 -5.41
N VAL A 167 15.42 4.84 -4.63
CA VAL A 167 14.11 5.35 -5.08
C VAL A 167 14.17 6.83 -5.39
N LEU A 168 14.86 7.62 -4.58
CA LEU A 168 14.97 9.08 -4.80
C LEU A 168 15.79 9.43 -6.04
N ASP A 169 16.80 8.64 -6.38
CA ASP A 169 17.70 8.86 -7.52
C ASP A 169 17.10 8.41 -8.86
N HIS A 170 16.22 7.40 -8.86
CA HIS A 170 15.65 6.83 -10.08
C HIS A 170 14.31 7.46 -10.43
N ASP A 171 14.25 8.25 -11.49
CA ASP A 171 13.05 8.98 -11.92
C ASP A 171 11.87 8.07 -12.33
N ASP A 172 12.13 6.86 -12.77
CA ASP A 172 11.11 5.88 -13.15
C ASP A 172 10.58 5.03 -11.99
N MET A 173 11.18 5.18 -10.80
CA MET A 173 10.65 4.59 -9.57
C MET A 173 9.50 5.45 -9.01
N THR A 174 8.48 4.79 -8.53
CA THR A 174 7.34 5.38 -7.81
C THR A 174 7.31 4.91 -6.36
N THR A 175 6.58 5.60 -5.52
CA THR A 175 6.38 5.21 -4.11
C THR A 175 5.04 5.70 -3.58
N GLU A 176 4.78 5.39 -2.33
CA GLU A 176 3.59 5.82 -1.60
C GLU A 176 3.94 6.25 -0.17
N VAL A 177 3.11 7.09 0.43
CA VAL A 177 3.31 7.57 1.80
C VAL A 177 2.04 7.45 2.63
N ILE A 178 2.21 7.15 3.92
CA ILE A 178 1.16 7.14 4.94
C ILE A 178 1.16 8.50 5.64
N ALA A 179 0.16 9.32 5.35
CA ALA A 179 0.06 10.69 5.89
C ALA A 179 -0.92 10.78 7.08
N ASP A 180 -0.89 9.81 7.98
CA ASP A 180 -1.77 9.73 9.15
C ASP A 180 -1.32 10.58 10.34
N GLY A 181 -0.20 11.30 10.22
CA GLY A 181 0.39 12.13 11.25
C GLY A 181 1.12 11.37 12.37
N ARG A 182 1.33 10.06 12.19
CA ARG A 182 2.03 9.18 13.12
C ARG A 182 3.19 8.46 12.47
N HIS A 183 3.04 7.98 11.23
CA HIS A 183 4.10 7.29 10.47
C HIS A 183 5.18 8.27 10.01
N LEU A 184 4.80 9.39 9.42
CA LEU A 184 5.74 10.37 8.89
C LEU A 184 5.45 11.78 9.43
N SER A 185 6.51 12.51 9.77
CA SER A 185 6.38 13.92 10.09
C SER A 185 6.03 14.76 8.86
N PRO A 186 5.41 15.94 9.03
CA PRO A 186 5.09 16.83 7.90
C PRO A 186 6.33 17.20 7.06
N GLU A 187 7.51 17.28 7.68
CA GLU A 187 8.77 17.58 7.00
C GLU A 187 9.19 16.45 6.06
N LEU A 188 9.08 15.18 6.51
CA LEU A 188 9.38 14.03 5.67
C LEU A 188 8.39 13.92 4.51
N LEU A 189 7.09 14.14 4.75
CA LEU A 189 6.08 14.17 3.69
C LEU A 189 6.40 15.21 2.62
N ARG A 190 6.75 16.46 3.03
CA ARG A 190 7.18 17.50 2.09
C ARG A 190 8.47 17.11 1.35
N PHE A 191 9.41 16.51 2.06
CA PHE A 191 10.69 16.10 1.47
C PHE A 191 10.48 15.08 0.35
N VAL A 192 9.68 14.04 0.59
CA VAL A 192 9.38 13.02 -0.44
C VAL A 192 8.73 13.67 -1.66
N VAL A 193 7.69 14.50 -1.46
CA VAL A 193 7.01 15.16 -2.58
C VAL A 193 7.94 16.13 -3.33
N LYS A 194 8.82 16.81 -2.62
CA LYS A 194 9.81 17.70 -3.24
C LYS A 194 10.76 16.95 -4.17
N TRP A 195 11.24 15.80 -3.76
CA TRP A 195 12.27 15.07 -4.50
C TRP A 195 11.70 14.07 -5.50
N LYS A 196 10.58 13.42 -5.16
CA LYS A 196 9.96 12.39 -6.02
C LYS A 196 8.85 12.94 -6.91
N GLY A 197 8.20 14.03 -6.49
CA GLY A 197 7.06 14.61 -7.17
C GLY A 197 5.73 13.94 -6.83
N ALA A 198 4.65 14.70 -6.90
CA ALA A 198 3.29 14.23 -6.63
C ALA A 198 2.80 13.17 -7.64
N ASP A 199 3.34 13.17 -8.85
CA ASP A 199 2.98 12.21 -9.91
C ASP A 199 3.59 10.82 -9.70
N ARG A 200 4.57 10.73 -8.80
CA ARG A 200 5.31 9.50 -8.48
C ARG A 200 5.21 9.10 -7.01
N THR A 201 4.42 9.86 -6.22
CA THR A 201 4.18 9.59 -4.79
C THR A 201 2.69 9.50 -4.55
N ALA A 202 2.16 8.30 -4.34
CA ALA A 202 0.76 8.09 -3.99
C ALA A 202 0.52 8.35 -2.50
N LEU A 203 -0.72 8.69 -2.13
CA LEU A 203 -1.20 8.56 -0.76
C LEU A 203 -1.85 7.19 -0.59
N VAL A 204 -1.49 6.49 0.48
CA VAL A 204 -2.13 5.26 0.91
C VAL A 204 -2.61 5.38 2.34
N THR A 205 -3.67 4.65 2.67
CA THR A 205 -4.13 4.58 4.06
C THR A 205 -3.33 3.57 4.86
N ASP A 206 -2.93 2.49 4.23
CA ASP A 206 -2.36 1.32 4.93
C ASP A 206 -3.17 0.96 6.17
N CYS A 207 -4.48 0.94 6.02
CA CYS A 207 -5.43 0.99 7.11
C CYS A 207 -5.80 -0.43 7.55
N SER A 208 -5.66 -0.69 8.84
CA SER A 208 -6.08 -1.95 9.44
C SER A 208 -7.61 -2.04 9.59
N ARG A 209 -8.09 -3.18 10.08
CA ARG A 209 -9.52 -3.40 10.40
C ARG A 209 -10.07 -2.51 11.53
N ALA A 210 -9.20 -1.76 12.23
CA ALA A 210 -9.59 -0.85 13.30
C ALA A 210 -10.04 0.53 12.80
N LEU A 211 -10.10 0.77 11.48
CA LEU A 211 -10.71 1.98 10.91
C LEU A 211 -12.15 2.13 11.41
N ASP A 212 -12.49 3.31 11.95
CA ASP A 212 -13.79 3.64 12.54
C ASP A 212 -14.19 2.77 13.74
N GLN A 213 -13.27 2.05 14.32
CA GLN A 213 -13.52 1.30 15.53
C GLN A 213 -13.05 2.09 16.76
N PRO A 214 -13.66 1.88 17.95
CA PRO A 214 -13.21 2.51 19.19
C PRO A 214 -11.76 2.09 19.52
N PRO A 215 -11.04 2.88 20.34
CA PRO A 215 -9.76 2.42 20.88
C PRO A 215 -9.90 1.05 21.57
N GLY A 216 -8.91 0.16 21.34
CA GLY A 216 -8.98 -1.20 21.86
C GLY A 216 -8.00 -2.16 21.17
N PHE A 217 -8.06 -3.43 21.56
CA PHE A 217 -7.23 -4.49 20.99
C PHE A 217 -7.91 -5.13 19.79
N TYR A 218 -7.12 -5.33 18.74
CA TYR A 218 -7.55 -5.92 17.46
C TYR A 218 -6.51 -6.90 16.96
N THR A 219 -6.89 -7.75 16.01
CA THR A 219 -5.96 -8.66 15.33
C THR A 219 -5.49 -8.03 14.02
N PHE A 220 -4.18 -7.95 13.79
CA PHE A 220 -3.57 -7.64 12.51
C PHE A 220 -3.33 -8.93 11.71
N GLY A 221 -3.61 -8.90 10.41
CA GLY A 221 -3.46 -10.08 9.56
C GLY A 221 -4.64 -11.06 9.67
N PRO A 222 -4.41 -12.36 9.44
CA PRO A 222 -5.45 -13.40 9.55
C PRO A 222 -6.07 -13.44 10.94
N LEU A 223 -7.34 -13.82 11.05
CA LEU A 223 -8.00 -13.98 12.37
C LEU A 223 -7.41 -15.13 13.17
N ASP A 224 -6.93 -16.16 12.46
CA ASP A 224 -6.20 -17.28 13.04
C ASP A 224 -4.70 -17.09 12.77
N GLY A 225 -3.91 -16.92 13.83
CA GLY A 225 -2.45 -16.70 13.77
C GLY A 225 -2.01 -15.29 13.37
N GLY A 226 -2.90 -14.30 13.44
CA GLY A 226 -2.51 -12.87 13.31
C GLY A 226 -1.97 -12.29 14.61
N GLU A 227 -1.32 -11.14 14.52
CA GLU A 227 -0.75 -10.43 15.66
C GLU A 227 -1.79 -9.56 16.38
N THR A 228 -1.70 -9.47 17.70
CA THR A 228 -2.53 -8.54 18.46
C THR A 228 -1.90 -7.14 18.44
N PHE A 229 -2.70 -6.12 18.16
CA PHE A 229 -2.29 -4.73 18.26
C PHE A 229 -3.32 -3.90 19.04
N TYR A 230 -2.88 -2.79 19.61
CA TYR A 230 -3.75 -1.81 20.26
C TYR A 230 -3.97 -0.63 19.32
N SER A 231 -5.21 -0.23 19.09
CA SER A 231 -5.55 1.02 18.41
C SER A 231 -5.85 2.11 19.44
N ASP A 232 -5.15 3.23 19.38
CA ASP A 232 -5.45 4.43 20.18
C ASP A 232 -6.52 5.34 19.51
N GLY A 233 -7.08 4.91 18.38
CA GLY A 233 -7.99 5.68 17.52
C GLY A 233 -7.27 6.63 16.56
N GLY A 234 -5.94 6.68 16.57
CA GLY A 234 -5.08 7.45 15.67
C GLY A 234 -4.14 6.56 14.85
N VAL A 235 -3.62 5.52 15.48
CA VAL A 235 -2.71 4.54 14.86
C VAL A 235 -2.83 3.20 15.60
N GLY A 236 -2.40 2.12 14.96
CA GLY A 236 -2.16 0.84 15.60
C GLY A 236 -0.76 0.78 16.24
N LEU A 237 -0.63 0.13 17.38
CA LEU A 237 0.60 -0.04 18.15
C LEU A 237 0.76 -1.50 18.56
N LEU A 238 1.95 -2.06 18.43
CA LEU A 238 2.24 -3.37 19.01
C LEU A 238 2.33 -3.26 20.54
N PRO A 239 1.74 -4.20 21.32
CA PRO A 239 1.58 -4.02 22.77
C PRO A 239 2.88 -3.80 23.55
N ASP A 240 3.95 -4.47 23.16
CA ASP A 240 5.22 -4.48 23.87
C ASP A 240 6.33 -3.68 23.16
N SER A 241 5.95 -2.81 22.22
CA SER A 241 6.93 -2.03 21.47
C SER A 241 6.36 -0.66 21.07
N GLU A 242 7.23 0.25 20.70
CA GLU A 242 6.84 1.53 20.06
C GLU A 242 6.57 1.37 18.56
N ASN A 243 6.61 0.14 18.04
CA ASN A 243 6.39 -0.13 16.63
C ASN A 243 4.94 0.08 16.24
N LEU A 244 4.75 0.79 15.14
CA LEU A 244 3.43 1.04 14.58
C LEU A 244 2.87 -0.24 13.93
N ALA A 245 1.57 -0.43 14.09
CA ALA A 245 0.83 -1.54 13.52
C ALA A 245 -0.25 -1.01 12.58
N SER A 246 0.17 -0.52 11.42
CA SER A 246 -0.72 0.06 10.42
C SER A 246 -1.40 1.37 10.86
N SER A 247 -2.01 2.06 9.92
CA SER A 247 -2.87 3.20 10.21
C SER A 247 -4.29 2.76 10.60
N VAL A 248 -5.05 3.69 11.19
CA VAL A 248 -6.49 3.59 11.45
C VAL A 248 -7.24 4.84 10.96
N ARG A 249 -6.63 5.57 10.00
CA ARG A 249 -7.19 6.79 9.41
C ARG A 249 -7.61 6.55 7.97
N GLY A 250 -8.70 7.19 7.55
CA GLY A 250 -9.20 7.13 6.18
C GLY A 250 -8.48 8.10 5.23
N MET A 251 -8.76 7.99 3.93
CA MET A 251 -8.11 8.79 2.90
C MET A 251 -8.39 10.30 3.02
N ASP A 252 -9.57 10.67 3.46
CA ASP A 252 -9.94 12.07 3.74
C ASP A 252 -9.00 12.72 4.76
N PHE A 253 -8.61 11.96 5.79
CA PHE A 253 -7.63 12.42 6.77
C PHE A 253 -6.25 12.60 6.12
N MET A 254 -5.80 11.64 5.29
CA MET A 254 -4.50 11.72 4.60
C MET A 254 -4.41 12.99 3.75
N VAL A 255 -5.44 13.27 2.94
CA VAL A 255 -5.50 14.48 2.10
C VAL A 255 -5.48 15.77 2.94
N ARG A 256 -6.30 15.84 4.01
CA ARG A 256 -6.31 16.98 4.93
C ARG A 256 -4.94 17.19 5.58
N HIS A 257 -4.28 16.12 6.01
CA HIS A 257 -2.98 16.20 6.67
C HIS A 257 -1.90 16.71 5.71
N MET A 258 -1.89 16.24 4.46
CA MET A 258 -0.99 16.75 3.43
C MET A 258 -1.20 18.24 3.18
N GLN A 259 -2.43 18.71 3.12
CA GLN A 259 -2.73 20.12 2.92
C GLN A 259 -2.38 20.96 4.15
N GLN A 260 -2.91 20.59 5.32
CA GLN A 260 -2.90 21.46 6.51
C GLN A 260 -1.56 21.38 7.27
N ARG A 261 -0.88 20.25 7.23
CA ARG A 261 0.34 20.00 8.02
C ARG A 261 1.59 19.94 7.14
N ALA A 262 1.53 19.21 6.03
CA ALA A 262 2.65 19.16 5.09
C ALA A 262 2.70 20.41 4.18
N GLY A 263 1.64 21.23 4.11
CA GLY A 263 1.62 22.49 3.38
C GLY A 263 1.55 22.36 1.85
N LEU A 264 1.02 21.23 1.35
CA LEU A 264 0.75 21.06 -0.07
C LEU A 264 -0.55 21.79 -0.44
N ASP A 265 -0.66 22.21 -1.69
CA ASP A 265 -1.95 22.68 -2.19
C ASP A 265 -2.94 21.52 -2.33
N LEU A 266 -4.24 21.82 -2.31
CA LEU A 266 -5.29 20.83 -2.34
C LEU A 266 -5.25 19.94 -3.60
N PHE A 267 -4.98 20.53 -4.79
CA PHE A 267 -4.97 19.79 -6.04
C PHE A 267 -3.86 18.74 -6.05
N THR A 268 -2.68 19.12 -5.55
CA THR A 268 -1.55 18.21 -5.37
C THR A 268 -1.90 17.05 -4.42
N ALA A 269 -2.48 17.35 -3.25
CA ALA A 269 -2.86 16.31 -2.28
C ALA A 269 -3.96 15.36 -2.82
N VAL A 270 -4.98 15.90 -3.49
CA VAL A 270 -6.04 15.10 -4.14
C VAL A 270 -5.46 14.26 -5.29
N ARG A 271 -4.55 14.82 -6.11
CA ARG A 271 -3.88 14.07 -7.18
C ARG A 271 -3.14 12.85 -6.63
N MET A 272 -2.40 13.00 -5.54
CA MET A 272 -1.69 11.91 -4.86
C MET A 272 -2.63 10.82 -4.32
N ALA A 273 -3.89 11.16 -4.01
CA ALA A 273 -4.91 10.22 -3.54
C ALA A 273 -5.78 9.61 -4.65
N SER A 274 -5.64 10.08 -5.89
CA SER A 274 -6.55 9.69 -6.98
C SER A 274 -5.82 9.35 -8.28
N LEU A 275 -5.37 10.34 -9.05
CA LEU A 275 -4.77 10.12 -10.37
C LEU A 275 -3.40 9.42 -10.27
N THR A 276 -2.59 9.76 -9.27
CA THR A 276 -1.27 9.16 -9.09
C THR A 276 -1.35 7.66 -8.82
N PRO A 277 -2.13 7.14 -7.83
CA PRO A 277 -2.26 5.68 -7.65
C PRO A 277 -2.90 5.00 -8.86
N ALA A 278 -3.85 5.64 -9.54
CA ALA A 278 -4.41 5.10 -10.78
C ALA A 278 -3.33 4.98 -11.88
N ALA A 279 -2.45 5.96 -12.03
CA ALA A 279 -1.34 5.93 -12.98
C ALA A 279 -0.29 4.87 -12.63
N ILE A 280 0.08 4.75 -11.35
CA ILE A 280 0.99 3.69 -10.86
C ILE A 280 0.44 2.31 -11.22
N LEU A 281 -0.86 2.10 -11.07
CA LEU A 281 -1.52 0.84 -11.41
C LEU A 281 -1.85 0.70 -12.92
N GLY A 282 -1.62 1.74 -13.75
CA GLY A 282 -1.97 1.76 -15.18
C GLY A 282 -3.46 1.84 -15.46
N LEU A 283 -4.24 2.32 -14.50
CA LEU A 283 -5.70 2.44 -14.55
C LEU A 283 -6.19 3.89 -14.79
N GLN A 284 -5.27 4.82 -15.09
CA GLN A 284 -5.57 6.24 -15.24
C GLN A 284 -6.51 6.58 -16.41
N ARG A 285 -6.77 5.64 -17.31
CA ARG A 285 -7.78 5.82 -18.37
C ARG A 285 -9.20 5.73 -17.86
N ASP A 286 -9.41 4.98 -16.77
CA ASP A 286 -10.72 4.72 -16.18
C ASP A 286 -10.96 5.44 -14.87
N PHE A 287 -9.88 5.79 -14.12
CA PHE A 287 -9.96 6.29 -12.75
C PHE A 287 -9.10 7.54 -12.55
N GLY A 288 -9.35 8.25 -11.46
CA GLY A 288 -8.46 9.20 -10.82
C GLY A 288 -8.64 10.66 -11.22
N SER A 289 -9.52 10.98 -12.19
CA SER A 289 -9.82 12.36 -12.58
C SER A 289 -11.25 12.51 -13.09
N LEU A 290 -11.77 13.75 -13.07
CA LEU A 290 -13.09 14.11 -13.57
C LEU A 290 -13.00 14.46 -15.06
N GLU A 291 -12.94 13.43 -15.90
CA GLU A 291 -12.87 13.54 -17.35
C GLU A 291 -13.96 12.72 -18.02
N ALA A 292 -14.48 13.19 -19.16
CA ALA A 292 -15.47 12.45 -19.93
C ALA A 292 -14.92 11.08 -20.37
N GLY A 293 -15.73 10.03 -20.20
CA GLY A 293 -15.35 8.64 -20.51
C GLY A 293 -14.75 7.86 -19.35
N LYS A 294 -14.32 8.52 -18.28
CA LYS A 294 -13.88 7.85 -17.05
C LYS A 294 -15.09 7.46 -16.16
N ARG A 295 -14.83 6.61 -15.18
CA ARG A 295 -15.85 6.24 -14.18
C ARG A 295 -16.27 7.46 -13.39
N ALA A 296 -17.57 7.61 -13.20
CA ALA A 296 -18.16 8.71 -12.45
C ALA A 296 -18.03 8.47 -10.94
N ASP A 297 -16.80 8.42 -10.44
CA ASP A 297 -16.46 8.35 -9.03
C ASP A 297 -16.18 9.78 -8.56
N VAL A 298 -17.10 10.36 -7.79
CA VAL A 298 -17.08 11.78 -7.45
C VAL A 298 -17.27 11.97 -5.95
N LEU A 299 -16.44 12.83 -5.37
CA LEU A 299 -16.57 13.26 -3.98
C LEU A 299 -17.01 14.72 -3.93
N VAL A 300 -17.94 15.03 -3.04
CA VAL A 300 -18.30 16.38 -2.68
C VAL A 300 -17.93 16.62 -1.22
N PHE A 301 -17.12 17.62 -0.95
CA PHE A 301 -16.69 18.01 0.38
C PHE A 301 -16.85 19.52 0.57
N ASN A 302 -16.95 19.94 1.82
CA ASN A 302 -17.05 21.35 2.18
C ASN A 302 -15.65 22.00 2.31
N ALA A 303 -15.61 23.29 2.65
CA ALA A 303 -14.37 24.04 2.84
C ALA A 303 -13.46 23.48 3.96
N GLN A 304 -14.01 22.70 4.90
CA GLN A 304 -13.29 22.03 5.97
C GLN A 304 -12.80 20.63 5.57
N MET A 305 -12.98 20.26 4.28
CA MET A 305 -12.64 18.94 3.74
C MET A 305 -13.42 17.78 4.40
N GLU A 306 -14.63 18.07 4.88
CA GLU A 306 -15.56 17.04 5.36
C GLU A 306 -16.35 16.51 4.16
N ILE A 307 -16.38 15.19 3.99
CA ILE A 307 -17.12 14.54 2.91
C ILE A 307 -18.62 14.71 3.14
N ARG A 308 -19.31 15.20 2.13
CA ARG A 308 -20.76 15.43 2.13
C ARG A 308 -21.52 14.44 1.27
N ARG A 309 -20.96 14.09 0.11
CA ARG A 309 -21.54 13.10 -0.82
C ARG A 309 -20.44 12.31 -1.48
N VAL A 310 -20.71 11.04 -1.71
CA VAL A 310 -19.86 10.12 -2.44
C VAL A 310 -20.68 9.50 -3.54
N PHE A 311 -20.15 9.52 -4.77
CA PHE A 311 -20.71 8.84 -5.91
C PHE A 311 -19.73 7.76 -6.36
N VAL A 312 -20.23 6.55 -6.57
CA VAL A 312 -19.46 5.41 -7.05
C VAL A 312 -20.10 4.91 -8.35
N GLY A 313 -19.43 5.15 -9.49
CA GLY A 313 -19.98 4.85 -10.80
C GLY A 313 -21.22 5.66 -11.17
N GLY A 314 -21.33 6.89 -10.66
CA GLY A 314 -22.47 7.77 -10.87
C GLY A 314 -23.64 7.59 -9.89
N GLU A 315 -23.60 6.55 -9.05
CA GLU A 315 -24.63 6.31 -8.05
C GLU A 315 -24.20 6.90 -6.69
N GLU A 316 -25.09 7.68 -6.06
CA GLU A 316 -24.85 8.25 -4.74
C GLU A 316 -24.90 7.18 -3.65
N VAL A 317 -23.89 7.20 -2.79
CA VAL A 317 -23.73 6.25 -1.70
C VAL A 317 -24.24 6.87 -0.39
N SER A 318 -25.04 6.13 0.37
CA SER A 318 -25.38 6.52 1.73
C SER A 318 -24.14 6.44 2.64
N LEU A 319 -23.84 7.52 3.35
CA LEU A 319 -22.76 7.59 4.33
C LEU A 319 -23.22 7.21 5.75
N SER A 320 -24.49 6.86 5.90
CA SER A 320 -25.10 6.42 7.18
C SER A 320 -24.73 5.00 7.55
#